data_632e54c18f5a159a4fc38ce48f38b172
#
_entry.id   632e54c18f5a159a4fc38ce48f38b172
#
_cell.length_a   1.000
_cell.length_b   1.000
_cell.length_c   1.000
_cell.angle_alpha   90.00
_cell.angle_beta   90.00
_cell.angle_gamma   90.00
#
_symmetry.space_group_name_H-M   'P 1'
#
loop_
_entity.id
_entity.type
_entity.pdbx_description
1 polymer ?
#
loop_
_entity_poly.entity_id
_entity_poly.type
_entity_poly.pdbx_seq_one_letter_code
_entity_poly.pdbx_strand_id
1 'polypeptide(L)'
;IKKLELDIEKPDGWTSDNLKDLAILLRKITKPMIIACNKVDVSCGKQNFDKLKDDFPDIILIPVSSESELALREAAKLSLIKYIPGEKSFNIKEPSEMNDKQIAALKFIQESVLNQFEFGTGVQETINQAVFNLIKYIAVYPGGATLQDKDGNVIPDCFLMPPNSTALDFAYRIHTDLGKGFIRAKDIKKKLTVGKEHLLNNSDVIEIISSK
;
A
#
# COMPACT_ATOMS: atom_id res chain seq x y z
N ILE A 1 27.86 7.14 5.37
CA ILE A 1 29.18 7.68 5.65
C ILE A 1 29.69 8.46 4.44
N LYS A 2 29.86 7.86 3.23
CA LYS A 2 30.29 8.58 2.01
C LYS A 2 29.44 9.84 1.69
N LYS A 3 28.13 9.81 1.96
CA LYS A 3 27.23 10.97 1.77
C LYS A 3 27.48 12.14 2.74
N LEU A 4 28.16 11.89 3.86
CA LEU A 4 28.49 12.87 4.88
C LEU A 4 29.98 13.24 4.85
N GLU A 5 30.73 12.72 3.85
CA GLU A 5 32.19 12.96 3.68
C GLU A 5 33.03 12.64 4.93
N LEU A 6 32.53 11.69 5.76
CA LEU A 6 33.20 11.27 6.98
C LEU A 6 34.28 10.22 6.68
N ASP A 7 35.46 10.41 7.28
CA ASP A 7 36.56 9.45 7.20
C ASP A 7 36.21 8.20 8.08
N ILE A 8 36.06 7.07 7.42
CA ILE A 8 35.71 5.78 8.08
C ILE A 8 36.91 5.25 8.88
N GLU A 9 38.13 5.56 8.43
CA GLU A 9 39.33 5.02 9.05
C GLU A 9 39.73 5.80 10.33
N LYS A 10 39.18 7.01 10.52
CA LYS A 10 39.45 7.87 11.67
C LYS A 10 38.20 8.33 12.41
N PRO A 11 37.42 7.39 12.98
CA PRO A 11 36.18 7.75 13.69
C PRO A 11 36.40 8.62 14.92
N ASP A 12 37.60 8.59 15.51
CA ASP A 12 37.94 9.42 16.68
C ASP A 12 37.97 10.91 16.37
N GLY A 13 38.07 11.28 15.10
CA GLY A 13 38.02 12.68 14.62
C GLY A 13 36.57 13.19 14.41
N TRP A 14 35.55 12.38 14.60
CA TRP A 14 34.18 12.79 14.36
C TRP A 14 33.64 13.65 15.51
N THR A 15 33.03 14.76 15.15
CA THR A 15 32.37 15.64 16.13
C THR A 15 30.99 15.07 16.52
N SER A 16 30.42 15.60 17.60
CA SER A 16 29.06 15.26 18.02
C SER A 16 28.02 15.56 16.92
N ASP A 17 28.22 16.60 16.12
CA ASP A 17 27.34 16.93 14.99
C ASP A 17 27.48 15.89 13.85
N ASN A 18 28.69 15.44 13.55
CA ASN A 18 28.91 14.36 12.59
C ASN A 18 28.20 13.07 13.01
N LEU A 19 28.24 12.71 14.30
CA LEU A 19 27.54 11.54 14.83
C LEU A 19 26.02 11.69 14.76
N LYS A 20 25.52 12.90 15.03
CA LYS A 20 24.09 13.21 14.91
C LYS A 20 23.61 13.10 13.44
N ASP A 21 24.34 13.68 12.51
CA ASP A 21 24.01 13.62 11.08
C ASP A 21 24.07 12.20 10.55
N LEU A 22 25.05 11.42 10.99
CA LEU A 22 25.14 9.99 10.68
C LEU A 22 23.93 9.22 11.21
N ALA A 23 23.55 9.47 12.47
CA ALA A 23 22.37 8.82 13.08
C ALA A 23 21.08 9.17 12.32
N ILE A 24 20.89 10.43 11.92
CA ILE A 24 19.75 10.89 11.12
C ILE A 24 19.76 10.19 9.75
N LEU A 25 20.90 10.13 9.08
CA LEU A 25 21.04 9.50 7.77
C LEU A 25 20.76 7.98 7.86
N LEU A 26 21.34 7.31 8.85
CA LEU A 26 21.09 5.88 9.09
C LEU A 26 19.60 5.59 9.34
N ARG A 27 18.95 6.42 10.17
CA ARG A 27 17.53 6.30 10.41
C ARG A 27 16.70 6.46 9.13
N LYS A 28 17.01 7.48 8.30
CA LYS A 28 16.31 7.69 7.02
C LYS A 28 16.41 6.49 6.09
N ILE A 29 17.57 5.81 6.09
CA ILE A 29 17.83 4.66 5.21
C ILE A 29 17.21 3.37 5.77
N THR A 30 17.39 3.12 7.08
CA THR A 30 17.01 1.83 7.70
C THR A 30 15.56 1.79 8.15
N LYS A 31 14.97 2.95 8.43
CA LYS A 31 13.57 3.10 8.88
C LYS A 31 12.88 4.22 8.12
N PRO A 32 12.66 4.03 6.81
CA PRO A 32 11.91 5.00 6.03
C PRO A 32 10.51 5.17 6.63
N MET A 33 9.96 6.38 6.55
CA MET A 33 8.74 6.75 7.27
C MET A 33 7.81 7.55 6.35
N ILE A 34 6.52 7.28 6.46
CA ILE A 34 5.45 8.16 6.01
C ILE A 34 4.61 8.57 7.21
N ILE A 35 3.93 9.70 7.12
CA ILE A 35 3.08 10.21 8.19
C ILE A 35 1.65 10.33 7.67
N ALA A 36 0.73 9.59 8.30
CA ALA A 36 -0.69 9.76 8.13
C ALA A 36 -1.16 10.91 9.04
N CYS A 37 -1.44 12.06 8.45
CA CYS A 37 -1.94 13.23 9.16
C CYS A 37 -3.44 13.07 9.40
N ASN A 38 -3.79 12.39 10.50
CA ASN A 38 -5.18 12.06 10.80
C ASN A 38 -5.97 13.27 11.28
N LYS A 39 -7.32 13.17 11.17
CA LYS A 39 -8.29 14.19 11.56
C LYS A 39 -8.28 15.45 10.68
N VAL A 40 -8.05 15.27 9.37
CA VAL A 40 -8.13 16.39 8.42
C VAL A 40 -9.57 16.91 8.21
N ASP A 41 -10.56 16.15 8.64
CA ASP A 41 -11.99 16.48 8.62
C ASP A 41 -12.43 17.49 9.69
N VAL A 42 -11.61 17.75 10.73
CA VAL A 42 -11.92 18.77 11.73
C VAL A 42 -11.55 20.18 11.25
N SER A 43 -12.12 21.21 11.87
CA SER A 43 -12.06 22.62 11.41
C SER A 43 -10.66 23.17 11.09
N CYS A 44 -9.62 22.74 11.84
CA CYS A 44 -8.23 23.16 11.61
C CYS A 44 -7.37 22.10 10.90
N GLY A 45 -7.94 20.93 10.59
CA GLY A 45 -7.20 19.77 10.11
C GLY A 45 -6.47 20.04 8.81
N LYS A 46 -7.17 20.61 7.82
CA LYS A 46 -6.58 20.96 6.52
C LYS A 46 -5.46 22.00 6.64
N GLN A 47 -5.67 23.05 7.40
CA GLN A 47 -4.67 24.12 7.58
C GLN A 47 -3.40 23.57 8.27
N ASN A 48 -3.55 22.70 9.26
CA ASN A 48 -2.44 22.05 9.93
C ASN A 48 -1.69 21.11 8.99
N PHE A 49 -2.41 20.37 8.14
CA PHE A 49 -1.81 19.52 7.12
C PHE A 49 -0.99 20.34 6.10
N ASP A 50 -1.57 21.44 5.58
CA ASP A 50 -0.91 22.32 4.62
C ASP A 50 0.39 22.89 5.20
N LYS A 51 0.38 23.37 6.46
CA LYS A 51 1.58 23.81 7.19
C LYS A 51 2.63 22.73 7.32
N LEU A 52 2.23 21.51 7.74
CA LEU A 52 3.18 20.40 7.87
C LEU A 52 3.83 20.06 6.52
N LYS A 53 3.08 20.13 5.44
CA LYS A 53 3.58 19.87 4.09
C LYS A 53 4.63 20.90 3.65
N ASP A 54 4.42 22.16 4.01
CA ASP A 54 5.36 23.26 3.73
C ASP A 54 6.62 23.15 4.61
N ASP A 55 6.46 22.82 5.90
CA ASP A 55 7.56 22.71 6.86
C ASP A 55 8.43 21.46 6.63
N PHE A 56 7.87 20.39 6.08
CA PHE A 56 8.53 19.09 5.90
C PHE A 56 8.40 18.52 4.47
N PRO A 57 8.94 19.21 3.45
CA PRO A 57 8.77 18.81 2.05
C PRO A 57 9.43 17.48 1.70
N ASP A 58 10.40 17.02 2.48
CA ASP A 58 11.12 15.75 2.27
C ASP A 58 10.39 14.52 2.86
N ILE A 59 9.30 14.74 3.61
CA ILE A 59 8.54 13.67 4.25
C ILE A 59 7.26 13.41 3.46
N ILE A 60 6.95 12.15 3.21
CA ILE A 60 5.66 11.79 2.61
C ILE A 60 4.59 11.95 3.67
N LEU A 61 3.76 13.00 3.50
CA LEU A 61 2.63 13.31 4.36
C LEU A 61 1.33 13.01 3.60
N ILE A 62 0.42 12.28 4.23
CA ILE A 62 -0.87 11.91 3.62
C ILE A 62 -1.99 12.42 4.52
N PRO A 63 -2.92 13.24 3.99
CA PRO A 63 -4.07 13.70 4.75
C PRO A 63 -5.03 12.51 4.95
N VAL A 64 -5.46 12.28 6.19
CA VAL A 64 -6.27 11.11 6.55
C VAL A 64 -7.45 11.52 7.43
N SER A 65 -8.62 10.94 7.15
CA SER A 65 -9.76 10.89 8.05
C SER A 65 -10.15 9.45 8.32
N SER A 66 -9.59 8.88 9.37
CA SER A 66 -9.87 7.48 9.77
C SER A 66 -11.32 7.30 10.23
N GLU A 67 -11.93 8.32 10.82
CA GLU A 67 -13.33 8.30 11.24
C GLU A 67 -14.26 8.20 10.03
N SER A 68 -14.01 9.00 9.00
CA SER A 68 -14.78 8.94 7.75
C SER A 68 -14.64 7.59 7.04
N GLU A 69 -13.41 7.03 6.99
CA GLU A 69 -13.18 5.70 6.41
C GLU A 69 -13.96 4.63 7.18
N LEU A 70 -13.91 4.67 8.51
CA LEU A 70 -14.64 3.71 9.34
C LEU A 70 -16.14 3.81 9.11
N ALA A 71 -16.70 5.01 9.09
CA ALA A 71 -18.12 5.25 8.84
C ALA A 71 -18.57 4.71 7.47
N LEU A 72 -17.77 4.95 6.40
CA LEU A 72 -18.06 4.42 5.06
C LEU A 72 -18.00 2.89 5.02
N ARG A 73 -17.03 2.27 5.68
CA ARG A 73 -16.91 0.80 5.74
C ARG A 73 -18.06 0.17 6.51
N GLU A 74 -18.46 0.75 7.64
CA GLU A 74 -19.61 0.26 8.42
C GLU A 74 -20.93 0.41 7.63
N ALA A 75 -21.14 1.55 6.96
CA ALA A 75 -22.30 1.72 6.09
C ALA A 75 -22.33 0.71 4.93
N ALA A 76 -21.16 0.43 4.33
CA ALA A 76 -21.03 -0.58 3.27
C ALA A 76 -21.29 -2.01 3.80
N LYS A 77 -20.79 -2.33 4.99
CA LYS A 77 -21.03 -3.62 5.66
C LYS A 77 -22.51 -3.85 5.96
N LEU A 78 -23.23 -2.80 6.34
CA LEU A 78 -24.67 -2.83 6.52
C LEU A 78 -25.44 -2.80 5.18
N SER A 79 -24.76 -2.82 4.05
CA SER A 79 -25.36 -2.74 2.71
C SER A 79 -26.13 -1.46 2.41
N LEU A 80 -25.98 -0.41 3.20
CA LEU A 80 -26.62 0.90 2.99
C LEU A 80 -26.01 1.66 1.80
N ILE A 81 -24.71 1.46 1.59
CA ILE A 81 -23.97 2.06 0.47
C ILE A 81 -23.14 1.00 -0.26
N LYS A 82 -22.72 1.32 -1.50
CA LYS A 82 -21.62 0.64 -2.19
C LYS A 82 -20.42 1.56 -2.17
N TYR A 83 -19.39 1.17 -1.42
CA TYR A 83 -18.12 1.91 -1.29
C TYR A 83 -16.94 0.96 -1.51
N ILE A 84 -15.95 1.41 -2.25
CA ILE A 84 -14.66 0.73 -2.44
C ILE A 84 -13.60 1.57 -1.74
N PRO A 85 -12.85 1.02 -0.76
CA PRO A 85 -11.81 1.75 -0.06
C PRO A 85 -10.80 2.42 -1.01
N GLY A 86 -10.56 3.71 -0.81
CA GLY A 86 -9.70 4.52 -1.67
C GLY A 86 -10.43 5.27 -2.80
N GLU A 87 -11.69 4.97 -3.06
CA GLU A 87 -12.49 5.77 -3.99
C GLU A 87 -12.97 7.08 -3.37
N LYS A 88 -13.18 8.08 -4.23
CA LYS A 88 -13.68 9.43 -3.84
C LYS A 88 -15.19 9.55 -3.86
N SER A 89 -15.89 8.44 -4.05
CA SER A 89 -17.34 8.41 -4.14
C SER A 89 -17.90 7.09 -3.60
N PHE A 90 -19.16 7.13 -3.25
CA PHE A 90 -19.95 5.95 -2.91
C PHE A 90 -21.36 6.08 -3.51
N ASN A 91 -22.04 4.97 -3.64
CA ASN A 91 -23.44 4.95 -4.11
C ASN A 91 -24.35 4.51 -2.97
N ILE A 92 -25.36 5.32 -2.65
CA ILE A 92 -26.42 4.94 -1.70
C ILE A 92 -27.31 3.93 -2.38
N LYS A 93 -27.59 2.78 -1.72
CA LYS A 93 -28.45 1.73 -2.26
C LYS A 93 -29.92 1.98 -1.96
N GLU A 94 -30.25 2.13 -0.68
CA GLU A 94 -31.62 2.26 -0.20
C GLU A 94 -31.74 3.42 0.79
N PRO A 95 -31.99 4.65 0.30
CA PRO A 95 -32.10 5.82 1.16
C PRO A 95 -33.19 5.70 2.25
N SER A 96 -34.26 4.91 1.97
CA SER A 96 -35.37 4.68 2.88
C SER A 96 -35.02 3.87 4.13
N GLU A 97 -33.93 3.10 4.08
CA GLU A 97 -33.41 2.32 5.23
C GLU A 97 -32.51 3.14 6.16
N MET A 98 -32.23 4.41 5.80
CA MET A 98 -31.32 5.28 6.53
C MET A 98 -32.09 6.32 7.32
N ASN A 99 -31.60 6.59 8.53
CA ASN A 99 -32.09 7.72 9.31
C ASN A 99 -31.41 9.03 8.91
N ASP A 100 -32.04 10.17 9.27
CA ASP A 100 -31.55 11.50 8.91
C ASP A 100 -30.09 11.78 9.35
N LYS A 101 -29.66 11.20 10.49
CA LYS A 101 -28.29 11.37 11.00
C LYS A 101 -27.28 10.64 10.12
N GLN A 102 -27.62 9.45 9.63
CA GLN A 102 -26.77 8.68 8.72
C GLN A 102 -26.64 9.39 7.37
N ILE A 103 -27.73 9.92 6.83
CA ILE A 103 -27.72 10.70 5.58
C ILE A 103 -26.89 11.96 5.74
N ALA A 104 -27.06 12.68 6.85
CA ALA A 104 -26.29 13.90 7.14
C ALA A 104 -24.79 13.60 7.30
N ALA A 105 -24.42 12.49 7.97
CA ALA A 105 -23.04 12.05 8.13
C ALA A 105 -22.39 11.68 6.78
N LEU A 106 -23.07 10.94 5.92
CA LEU A 106 -22.57 10.60 4.60
C LEU A 106 -22.38 11.84 3.72
N LYS A 107 -23.33 12.79 3.77
CA LYS A 107 -23.21 14.07 3.08
C LYS A 107 -22.01 14.87 3.55
N PHE A 108 -21.81 14.95 4.88
CA PHE A 108 -20.63 15.60 5.47
C PHE A 108 -19.34 14.95 4.96
N ILE A 109 -19.24 13.62 4.98
CA ILE A 109 -18.06 12.89 4.51
C ILE A 109 -17.80 13.18 3.03
N GLN A 110 -18.84 13.17 2.18
CA GLN A 110 -18.70 13.47 0.76
C GLN A 110 -18.17 14.88 0.53
N GLU A 111 -18.74 15.87 1.20
CA GLU A 111 -18.42 17.30 0.99
C GLU A 111 -17.10 17.71 1.65
N SER A 112 -16.84 17.24 2.89
CA SER A 112 -15.73 17.72 3.72
C SER A 112 -14.48 16.88 3.61
N VAL A 113 -14.57 15.64 3.10
CA VAL A 113 -13.44 14.72 2.98
C VAL A 113 -13.23 14.28 1.54
N LEU A 114 -14.18 13.53 0.96
CA LEU A 114 -13.98 12.89 -0.34
C LEU A 114 -13.79 13.92 -1.48
N ASN A 115 -14.51 15.05 -1.45
CA ASN A 115 -14.38 16.11 -2.45
C ASN A 115 -13.21 17.06 -2.18
N GLN A 116 -12.74 17.13 -0.92
CA GLN A 116 -11.70 18.08 -0.51
C GLN A 116 -10.27 17.56 -0.71
N PHE A 117 -10.06 16.24 -0.55
CA PHE A 117 -8.75 15.64 -0.59
C PHE A 117 -8.57 14.76 -1.83
N GLU A 118 -7.37 14.79 -2.38
CA GLU A 118 -7.02 14.07 -3.61
C GLU A 118 -7.24 12.56 -3.48
N PHE A 119 -6.94 12.01 -2.30
CA PHE A 119 -7.01 10.57 -2.02
C PHE A 119 -8.21 10.17 -1.17
N GLY A 120 -9.32 10.92 -1.25
CA GLY A 120 -10.52 10.67 -0.46
C GLY A 120 -10.22 10.68 1.04
N THR A 121 -10.51 9.58 1.74
CA THR A 121 -10.20 9.45 3.19
C THR A 121 -8.71 9.33 3.51
N GLY A 122 -7.85 9.07 2.52
CA GLY A 122 -6.40 8.93 2.64
C GLY A 122 -5.92 7.62 3.28
N VAL A 123 -6.80 6.81 3.86
CA VAL A 123 -6.40 5.57 4.56
C VAL A 123 -5.80 4.55 3.57
N GLN A 124 -6.49 4.28 2.47
CA GLN A 124 -5.99 3.35 1.46
C GLN A 124 -4.71 3.85 0.81
N GLU A 125 -4.61 5.15 0.54
CA GLU A 125 -3.41 5.76 -0.03
C GLU A 125 -2.22 5.65 0.92
N THR A 126 -2.41 5.80 2.22
CA THR A 126 -1.33 5.59 3.22
C THR A 126 -0.75 4.19 3.10
N ILE A 127 -1.59 3.17 2.94
CA ILE A 127 -1.16 1.78 2.76
C ILE A 127 -0.45 1.61 1.43
N ASN A 128 -1.00 2.15 0.34
CA ASN A 128 -0.41 2.08 -1.00
C ASN A 128 0.98 2.71 -1.03
N GLN A 129 1.12 3.91 -0.48
CA GLN A 129 2.40 4.61 -0.40
C GLN A 129 3.43 3.85 0.45
N ALA A 130 3.01 3.27 1.59
CA ALA A 130 3.88 2.47 2.42
C ALA A 130 4.39 1.22 1.68
N VAL A 131 3.49 0.48 1.04
CA VAL A 131 3.79 -0.82 0.43
C VAL A 131 4.52 -0.66 -0.91
N PHE A 132 3.97 0.16 -1.82
CA PHE A 132 4.47 0.22 -3.19
C PHE A 132 5.56 1.26 -3.40
N ASN A 133 5.51 2.40 -2.71
CA ASN A 133 6.48 3.47 -2.92
C ASN A 133 7.61 3.48 -1.89
N LEU A 134 7.32 3.24 -0.60
CA LEU A 134 8.32 3.30 0.45
C LEU A 134 9.17 2.03 0.51
N ILE A 135 8.55 0.85 0.67
CA ILE A 135 9.27 -0.43 0.71
C ILE A 135 9.36 -1.12 -0.65
N LYS A 136 8.72 -0.54 -1.68
CA LYS A 136 8.77 -0.98 -3.10
C LYS A 136 8.35 -2.43 -3.32
N TYR A 137 7.44 -2.94 -2.49
CA TYR A 137 6.89 -4.27 -2.71
C TYR A 137 6.03 -4.31 -3.97
N ILE A 138 5.90 -5.50 -4.52
CA ILE A 138 5.05 -5.79 -5.68
C ILE A 138 3.92 -6.75 -5.26
N ALA A 139 2.76 -6.58 -5.85
CA ALA A 139 1.63 -7.49 -5.71
C ALA A 139 1.72 -8.54 -6.83
N VAL A 140 1.76 -9.82 -6.46
CA VAL A 140 1.80 -10.95 -7.42
C VAL A 140 0.65 -11.89 -7.09
N TYR A 141 0.01 -12.36 -8.14
CA TYR A 141 -1.19 -13.18 -8.03
C TYR A 141 -0.89 -14.61 -8.50
N PRO A 142 -1.17 -15.64 -7.68
CA PRO A 142 -1.15 -17.02 -8.15
C PRO A 142 -2.38 -17.24 -9.02
N GLY A 143 -2.20 -17.76 -10.23
CA GLY A 143 -3.33 -18.01 -11.11
C GLY A 143 -2.95 -18.88 -12.29
N GLY A 144 -3.87 -19.76 -12.67
CA GLY A 144 -3.81 -20.54 -13.90
C GLY A 144 -4.50 -19.83 -15.08
N ALA A 145 -4.59 -20.52 -16.20
CA ALA A 145 -5.17 -19.98 -17.44
C ALA A 145 -6.64 -19.52 -17.28
N THR A 146 -7.39 -20.08 -16.36
CA THR A 146 -8.79 -19.73 -16.08
C THR A 146 -8.93 -18.52 -15.14
N LEU A 147 -7.84 -18.09 -14.49
CA LEU A 147 -7.85 -17.07 -13.43
C LEU A 147 -8.82 -17.38 -12.26
N GLN A 148 -9.12 -18.66 -12.06
CA GLN A 148 -10.03 -19.15 -11.01
C GLN A 148 -9.36 -20.24 -10.19
N ASP A 149 -9.74 -20.33 -8.92
CA ASP A 149 -9.43 -21.47 -8.08
C ASP A 149 -10.36 -22.67 -8.36
N LYS A 150 -10.22 -23.73 -7.57
CA LYS A 150 -11.05 -24.94 -7.71
C LYS A 150 -12.54 -24.70 -7.43
N ASP A 151 -12.84 -23.65 -6.67
CA ASP A 151 -14.18 -23.28 -6.24
C ASP A 151 -14.81 -22.20 -7.14
N GLY A 152 -14.09 -21.78 -8.19
CA GLY A 152 -14.56 -20.80 -9.18
C GLY A 152 -14.34 -19.35 -8.77
N ASN A 153 -13.60 -19.07 -7.65
CA ASN A 153 -13.29 -17.70 -7.25
C ASN A 153 -12.21 -17.12 -8.15
N VAL A 154 -12.40 -15.90 -8.62
CA VAL A 154 -11.45 -15.21 -9.51
C VAL A 154 -10.30 -14.66 -8.69
N ILE A 155 -9.09 -15.17 -8.91
CA ILE A 155 -7.82 -14.74 -8.28
C ILE A 155 -8.02 -14.35 -6.79
N PRO A 156 -8.39 -15.32 -5.91
CA PRO A 156 -8.75 -15.00 -4.52
C PRO A 156 -7.56 -14.53 -3.68
N ASP A 157 -6.33 -14.89 -4.09
CA ASP A 157 -5.12 -14.63 -3.34
C ASP A 157 -4.26 -13.54 -3.99
N CYS A 158 -3.60 -12.76 -3.14
CA CYS A 158 -2.59 -11.77 -3.53
C CYS A 158 -1.40 -11.87 -2.58
N PHE A 159 -0.20 -11.99 -3.13
CA PHE A 159 1.03 -12.03 -2.36
C PHE A 159 1.84 -10.75 -2.56
N LEU A 160 2.18 -10.11 -1.45
CA LEU A 160 3.15 -9.02 -1.47
C LEU A 160 4.56 -9.61 -1.44
N MET A 161 5.34 -9.30 -2.45
CA MET A 161 6.71 -9.78 -2.63
C MET A 161 7.70 -8.62 -2.55
N PRO A 162 8.91 -8.84 -1.99
CA PRO A 162 9.98 -7.85 -2.03
C PRO A 162 10.34 -7.44 -3.46
N PRO A 163 10.95 -6.26 -3.66
CA PRO A 163 11.46 -5.88 -4.97
C PRO A 163 12.52 -6.88 -5.47
N ASN A 164 12.57 -7.09 -6.77
CA ASN A 164 13.45 -8.05 -7.44
C ASN A 164 13.22 -9.54 -7.09
N SER A 165 12.06 -9.89 -6.56
CA SER A 165 11.68 -11.29 -6.35
C SER A 165 11.57 -12.03 -7.68
N THR A 166 11.99 -13.29 -7.67
CA THR A 166 11.96 -14.18 -8.84
C THR A 166 10.73 -15.10 -8.84
N ALA A 167 10.49 -15.77 -9.96
CA ALA A 167 9.44 -16.80 -10.05
C ALA A 167 9.66 -17.95 -9.05
N LEU A 168 10.92 -18.27 -8.75
CA LEU A 168 11.26 -19.29 -7.73
C LEU A 168 10.93 -18.79 -6.32
N ASP A 169 11.26 -17.54 -6.00
CA ASP A 169 10.91 -16.95 -4.70
C ASP A 169 9.39 -16.96 -4.48
N PHE A 170 8.64 -16.68 -5.53
CA PHE A 170 7.19 -16.72 -5.48
C PHE A 170 6.66 -18.14 -5.26
N ALA A 171 7.24 -19.15 -5.91
CA ALA A 171 6.88 -20.55 -5.69
C ALA A 171 7.09 -20.93 -4.22
N TYR A 172 8.23 -20.59 -3.63
CA TYR A 172 8.51 -20.80 -2.20
C TYR A 172 7.55 -20.02 -1.29
N ARG A 173 7.15 -18.82 -1.70
CA ARG A 173 6.21 -18.00 -0.93
C ARG A 173 4.82 -18.61 -0.87
N ILE A 174 4.37 -19.27 -1.94
CA ILE A 174 3.09 -19.99 -1.97
C ILE A 174 3.17 -21.25 -1.12
N HIS A 175 4.15 -22.12 -1.42
CA HIS A 175 4.38 -23.36 -0.68
C HIS A 175 5.80 -23.90 -0.91
N THR A 176 6.40 -24.43 0.15
CA THR A 176 7.77 -24.97 0.09
C THR A 176 7.94 -26.08 -0.97
N ASP A 177 6.93 -26.93 -1.14
CA ASP A 177 7.02 -28.02 -2.12
C ASP A 177 6.97 -27.52 -3.56
N LEU A 178 6.23 -26.43 -3.84
CA LEU A 178 6.23 -25.79 -5.15
C LEU A 178 7.60 -25.21 -5.48
N GLY A 179 8.27 -24.62 -4.49
CA GLY A 179 9.64 -24.12 -4.64
C GLY A 179 10.66 -25.23 -4.89
N LYS A 180 10.61 -26.32 -4.10
CA LYS A 180 11.52 -27.48 -4.26
C LYS A 180 11.31 -28.21 -5.58
N GLY A 181 10.07 -28.36 -6.01
CA GLY A 181 9.69 -29.03 -7.24
C GLY A 181 9.60 -28.11 -8.46
N PHE A 182 10.09 -26.88 -8.39
CA PHE A 182 9.93 -25.89 -9.45
C PHE A 182 10.52 -26.38 -10.78
N ILE A 183 9.71 -26.42 -11.83
CA ILE A 183 10.13 -26.73 -13.19
C ILE A 183 10.19 -25.45 -14.02
N ARG A 184 9.10 -24.69 -14.05
CA ARG A 184 8.93 -23.45 -14.80
C ARG A 184 7.72 -22.69 -14.27
N ALA A 185 7.56 -21.45 -14.68
CA ALA A 185 6.33 -20.68 -14.46
C ALA A 185 5.77 -20.16 -15.78
N LYS A 186 4.50 -19.74 -15.76
CA LYS A 186 3.89 -19.02 -16.88
C LYS A 186 3.40 -17.67 -16.39
N ASP A 187 3.82 -16.62 -17.05
CA ASP A 187 3.19 -15.29 -16.93
C ASP A 187 1.92 -15.31 -17.78
N ILE A 188 0.78 -15.33 -17.11
CA ILE A 188 -0.53 -15.48 -17.77
C ILE A 188 -0.88 -14.22 -18.57
N LYS A 189 -0.54 -13.03 -18.06
CA LYS A 189 -0.80 -11.75 -18.76
C LYS A 189 0.02 -11.63 -20.02
N LYS A 190 1.31 -11.95 -19.97
CA LYS A 190 2.22 -11.86 -21.11
C LYS A 190 2.20 -13.10 -21.99
N LYS A 191 1.53 -14.17 -21.57
CA LYS A 191 1.46 -15.48 -22.24
C LYS A 191 2.86 -16.07 -22.51
N LEU A 192 3.78 -15.90 -21.55
CA LEU A 192 5.16 -16.33 -21.66
C LEU A 192 5.46 -17.46 -20.64
N THR A 193 6.25 -18.44 -21.06
CA THR A 193 6.86 -19.40 -20.16
C THR A 193 8.19 -18.83 -19.68
N VAL A 194 8.39 -18.82 -18.35
CA VAL A 194 9.53 -18.18 -17.69
C VAL A 194 10.26 -19.19 -16.78
N GLY A 195 11.56 -18.97 -16.63
CA GLY A 195 12.43 -19.79 -15.77
C GLY A 195 12.45 -19.28 -14.32
N LYS A 196 13.19 -20.00 -13.48
CA LYS A 196 13.29 -19.72 -12.04
C LYS A 196 13.81 -18.32 -11.68
N GLU A 197 14.74 -17.79 -12.48
CA GLU A 197 15.39 -16.47 -12.26
C GLU A 197 14.60 -15.30 -12.86
N HIS A 198 13.43 -15.55 -13.44
CA HIS A 198 12.61 -14.49 -14.03
C HIS A 198 12.14 -13.52 -12.95
N LEU A 199 12.48 -12.23 -13.12
CA LEU A 199 12.06 -11.16 -12.19
C LEU A 199 10.58 -10.84 -12.39
N LEU A 200 9.87 -10.79 -11.27
CA LEU A 200 8.44 -10.50 -11.24
C LEU A 200 8.20 -8.99 -11.20
N ASN A 201 7.10 -8.57 -11.79
CA ASN A 201 6.63 -7.19 -11.79
C ASN A 201 5.32 -7.05 -11.00
N ASN A 202 5.02 -5.81 -10.61
CA ASN A 202 3.76 -5.52 -9.94
C ASN A 202 2.56 -5.92 -10.79
N SER A 203 1.60 -6.58 -10.17
CA SER A 203 0.38 -7.11 -10.78
C SER A 203 0.60 -8.26 -11.78
N ASP A 204 1.75 -8.94 -11.78
CA ASP A 204 1.92 -10.17 -12.55
C ASP A 204 0.99 -11.28 -12.02
N VAL A 205 0.49 -12.10 -12.94
CA VAL A 205 -0.31 -13.30 -12.64
C VAL A 205 0.51 -14.52 -13.07
N ILE A 206 0.93 -15.32 -12.09
CA ILE A 206 1.93 -16.36 -12.31
C ILE A 206 1.37 -17.74 -11.97
N GLU A 207 1.39 -18.64 -12.95
CA GLU A 207 1.13 -20.06 -12.76
C GLU A 207 2.44 -20.80 -12.53
N ILE A 208 2.58 -21.44 -11.34
CA ILE A 208 3.75 -22.27 -11.03
C ILE A 208 3.51 -23.69 -11.50
N ILE A 209 4.47 -24.25 -12.25
CA ILE A 209 4.48 -25.64 -12.68
C ILE A 209 5.62 -26.33 -11.95
N SER A 210 5.25 -27.29 -11.09
CA SER A 210 6.17 -28.07 -10.27
C SER A 210 6.02 -29.56 -10.52
N SER A 211 7.09 -30.30 -10.27
CA SER A 211 7.02 -31.77 -10.09
C SER A 211 6.27 -32.07 -8.79
N LYS A 212 5.45 -33.11 -8.82
CA LYS A 212 4.81 -33.64 -7.62
C LYS A 212 5.84 -34.23 -6.68
#